data_b9db0ee2fdaafe0d8866ea5f336a3865
#
_entry.id   b9db0ee2fdaafe0d8866ea5f336a3865
#
_cell.length_a   1.000
_cell.length_b   1.000
_cell.length_c   1.000
_cell.angle_alpha   90.00
_cell.angle_beta   90.00
_cell.angle_gamma   90.00
#
_symmetry.space_group_name_H-M   'P 1'
#
loop_
_entity.id
_entity.type
_entity.pdbx_description
1 polymer ?
#
loop_
_entity_poly.entity_id
_entity_poly.type
_entity_poly.pdbx_seq_one_letter_code
_entity_poly.pdbx_strand_id
1 'polypeptide(L)'
;MKNFQQINHFLQDSSFFYTIAIGMNSLYSYVSNNYDRNFEFTNGTLLGKHFSVTLHPDDIAICERVGFECFSKPGELLPATLRKLDGQGGFVTTQWEMQAFFDDQGQPEGIYCVGYNITEFVDTRSRLHLAHNQLDDIGFIQSHVVRKPLANIISLTDLIQQEVSDKYINDLCVMLIKSSVELDEAIKDISNKTTK
;
A
#
# COMPACT_ATOMS: atom_id res chain seq x y z
N MET A 1 23.43 10.97 -25.36
CA MET A 1 23.80 9.53 -25.49
C MET A 1 24.89 9.04 -24.53
N LYS A 2 26.07 9.67 -24.40
CA LYS A 2 27.15 9.16 -23.52
C LYS A 2 26.72 8.94 -22.06
N ASN A 3 25.97 9.87 -21.46
CA ASN A 3 25.54 9.74 -20.06
C ASN A 3 24.49 8.64 -19.85
N PHE A 4 23.63 8.40 -20.83
CA PHE A 4 22.64 7.34 -20.81
C PHE A 4 23.30 5.96 -20.84
N GLN A 5 24.30 5.75 -21.71
CA GLN A 5 25.04 4.50 -21.78
C GLN A 5 25.79 4.17 -20.48
N GLN A 6 26.30 5.19 -19.77
CA GLN A 6 26.97 5.00 -18.48
C GLN A 6 26.01 4.62 -17.36
N ILE A 7 24.84 5.31 -17.27
CA ILE A 7 23.80 4.98 -16.27
C ILE A 7 23.21 3.61 -16.56
N ASN A 8 22.96 3.29 -17.81
CA ASN A 8 22.45 2.01 -18.23
C ASN A 8 23.43 0.87 -17.89
N HIS A 9 24.70 1.06 -18.14
CA HIS A 9 25.74 0.09 -17.77
C HIS A 9 25.80 -0.13 -16.25
N PHE A 10 25.63 0.91 -15.45
CA PHE A 10 25.61 0.81 -13.98
C PHE A 10 24.39 0.02 -13.49
N LEU A 11 23.21 0.23 -14.08
CA LEU A 11 21.96 -0.41 -13.66
C LEU A 11 21.67 -1.76 -14.35
N GLN A 12 22.43 -2.10 -15.38
CA GLN A 12 22.20 -3.30 -16.19
C GLN A 12 22.17 -4.59 -15.38
N ASP A 13 23.04 -4.70 -14.38
CA ASP A 13 23.17 -5.86 -13.50
C ASP A 13 22.54 -5.65 -12.12
N SER A 14 21.75 -4.58 -11.95
CA SER A 14 21.02 -4.35 -10.73
C SER A 14 20.07 -5.53 -10.44
N SER A 15 20.07 -6.02 -9.21
CA SER A 15 19.11 -7.02 -8.75
C SER A 15 17.80 -6.39 -8.24
N PHE A 16 17.78 -5.06 -8.06
CA PHE A 16 16.67 -4.31 -7.51
C PHE A 16 15.92 -3.51 -8.57
N PHE A 17 16.64 -2.74 -9.39
CA PHE A 17 16.04 -1.91 -10.42
C PHE A 17 15.82 -2.67 -11.73
N TYR A 18 14.74 -2.31 -12.39
CA TYR A 18 14.41 -2.66 -13.76
C TYR A 18 14.71 -1.47 -14.65
N THR A 19 15.42 -1.68 -15.73
CA THR A 19 15.62 -0.66 -16.76
C THR A 19 15.18 -1.19 -18.11
N ILE A 20 14.34 -0.43 -18.79
CA ILE A 20 13.81 -0.77 -20.12
C ILE A 20 13.77 0.47 -21.00
N ALA A 21 13.83 0.27 -22.30
CA ALA A 21 13.47 1.28 -23.29
C ALA A 21 12.42 0.72 -24.23
N ILE A 22 11.47 1.58 -24.61
CA ILE A 22 10.38 1.26 -25.53
C ILE A 22 10.53 2.19 -26.73
N GLY A 23 10.70 1.62 -27.91
CA GLY A 23 10.81 2.39 -29.16
C GLY A 23 9.48 2.97 -29.61
N MET A 24 9.51 3.83 -30.63
CA MET A 24 8.32 4.46 -31.23
C MET A 24 7.33 3.46 -31.84
N ASN A 25 7.74 2.22 -32.07
CA ASN A 25 6.92 1.11 -32.53
C ASN A 25 6.25 0.33 -31.38
N SER A 26 6.32 0.83 -30.14
CA SER A 26 5.79 0.18 -28.92
C SER A 26 6.45 -1.16 -28.55
N LEU A 27 7.62 -1.45 -29.11
CA LEU A 27 8.40 -2.65 -28.79
C LEU A 27 9.51 -2.33 -27.81
N TYR A 28 9.87 -3.28 -26.95
CA TYR A 28 11.07 -3.17 -26.11
C TYR A 28 12.31 -3.08 -27.00
N SER A 29 12.98 -1.92 -27.00
CA SER A 29 14.25 -1.69 -27.69
C SER A 29 15.46 -1.97 -26.80
N TYR A 30 15.24 -2.02 -25.48
CA TYR A 30 16.19 -2.42 -24.46
C TYR A 30 15.49 -3.02 -23.26
N VAL A 31 16.07 -4.05 -22.64
CA VAL A 31 15.64 -4.65 -21.38
C VAL A 31 16.86 -5.04 -20.53
N SER A 32 16.83 -4.74 -19.23
CA SER A 32 17.87 -5.19 -18.32
C SER A 32 17.72 -6.67 -18.00
N ASN A 33 18.81 -7.31 -17.61
CA ASN A 33 18.82 -8.73 -17.21
C ASN A 33 17.85 -9.02 -16.07
N ASN A 34 17.71 -8.09 -15.13
CA ASN A 34 16.77 -8.21 -14.01
C ASN A 34 15.31 -8.16 -14.47
N TYR A 35 14.99 -7.32 -15.46
CA TYR A 35 13.65 -7.24 -16.02
C TYR A 35 13.26 -8.52 -16.76
N ASP A 36 14.11 -9.01 -17.65
CA ASP A 36 13.88 -10.27 -18.37
C ASP A 36 13.67 -11.44 -17.39
N ARG A 37 14.54 -11.59 -16.39
CA ARG A 37 14.40 -12.66 -15.39
C ARG A 37 13.08 -12.65 -14.63
N ASN A 38 12.51 -11.48 -14.37
CA ASN A 38 11.29 -11.36 -13.58
C ASN A 38 10.02 -11.40 -14.42
N PHE A 39 10.08 -11.09 -15.72
CA PHE A 39 8.87 -10.88 -16.55
C PHE A 39 8.88 -11.63 -17.89
N GLU A 40 9.95 -12.36 -18.22
CA GLU A 40 9.97 -13.28 -19.37
C GLU A 40 9.78 -14.73 -18.90
N PHE A 41 8.65 -15.33 -19.29
CA PHE A 41 8.24 -16.66 -18.82
C PHE A 41 8.29 -17.74 -19.91
N THR A 42 8.81 -17.41 -21.09
CA THR A 42 8.84 -18.33 -22.26
C THR A 42 10.24 -18.76 -22.67
N ASN A 43 11.24 -18.62 -21.78
CA ASN A 43 12.66 -18.94 -22.01
C ASN A 43 13.31 -18.18 -23.17
N GLY A 44 12.96 -16.91 -23.32
CA GLY A 44 13.49 -16.03 -24.34
C GLY A 44 13.96 -14.70 -23.76
N THR A 45 13.64 -13.63 -24.48
CA THR A 45 13.81 -12.24 -24.04
C THR A 45 12.57 -11.42 -24.38
N LEU A 46 12.32 -10.37 -23.62
CA LEU A 46 11.27 -9.39 -23.92
C LEU A 46 11.72 -8.43 -25.03
N LEU A 47 13.01 -8.39 -25.37
CA LEU A 47 13.53 -7.55 -26.46
C LEU A 47 12.75 -7.81 -27.75
N GLY A 48 12.23 -6.74 -28.37
CA GLY A 48 11.42 -6.81 -29.59
C GLY A 48 9.97 -7.24 -29.39
N LYS A 49 9.52 -7.60 -28.19
CA LYS A 49 8.10 -7.84 -27.90
C LYS A 49 7.39 -6.53 -27.57
N HIS A 50 6.07 -6.51 -27.76
CA HIS A 50 5.25 -5.33 -27.41
C HIS A 50 5.23 -5.11 -25.89
N PHE A 51 5.28 -3.87 -25.43
CA PHE A 51 5.39 -3.52 -24.02
C PHE A 51 4.22 -4.08 -23.17
N SER A 52 3.05 -4.22 -23.76
CA SER A 52 1.83 -4.69 -23.06
C SER A 52 1.88 -6.16 -22.63
N VAL A 53 2.78 -6.99 -23.18
CA VAL A 53 2.82 -8.43 -22.87
C VAL A 53 3.14 -8.73 -21.41
N THR A 54 3.69 -7.77 -20.68
CA THR A 54 4.00 -7.91 -19.25
C THR A 54 2.98 -7.22 -18.35
N LEU A 55 2.03 -6.43 -18.90
CA LEU A 55 1.14 -5.58 -18.14
C LEU A 55 -0.19 -6.27 -17.81
N HIS A 56 -0.78 -5.84 -16.69
CA HIS A 56 -2.20 -6.06 -16.45
C HIS A 56 -3.01 -5.34 -17.54
N PRO A 57 -4.08 -5.96 -18.10
CA PRO A 57 -4.87 -5.35 -19.18
C PRO A 57 -5.39 -3.94 -18.88
N ASP A 58 -5.88 -3.69 -17.66
CA ASP A 58 -6.40 -2.37 -17.26
C ASP A 58 -5.31 -1.28 -17.19
N ASP A 59 -4.04 -1.68 -17.03
CA ASP A 59 -2.92 -0.74 -16.86
C ASP A 59 -2.29 -0.33 -18.19
N ILE A 60 -2.68 -0.99 -19.30
CA ILE A 60 -2.19 -0.65 -20.65
C ILE A 60 -2.51 0.81 -20.98
N ALA A 61 -3.76 1.22 -20.80
CA ALA A 61 -4.18 2.61 -21.06
C ALA A 61 -3.46 3.63 -20.17
N ILE A 62 -3.12 3.26 -18.92
CA ILE A 62 -2.33 4.12 -18.01
C ILE A 62 -0.92 4.29 -18.58
N CYS A 63 -0.28 3.18 -18.99
CA CYS A 63 1.06 3.18 -19.53
C CYS A 63 1.14 4.02 -20.85
N GLU A 64 0.18 3.83 -21.75
CA GLU A 64 0.09 4.59 -23.00
C GLU A 64 -0.08 6.09 -22.76
N ARG A 65 -0.97 6.48 -21.84
CA ARG A 65 -1.19 7.89 -21.49
C ARG A 65 0.07 8.53 -20.93
N VAL A 66 0.75 7.90 -19.97
CA VAL A 66 2.00 8.44 -19.40
C VAL A 66 3.10 8.47 -20.45
N GLY A 67 3.20 7.43 -21.29
CA GLY A 67 4.15 7.39 -22.40
C GLY A 67 3.95 8.53 -23.38
N PHE A 68 2.71 8.83 -23.76
CA PHE A 68 2.40 9.98 -24.62
C PHE A 68 2.76 11.32 -23.93
N GLU A 69 2.47 11.44 -22.64
CA GLU A 69 2.78 12.64 -21.85
C GLU A 69 4.30 12.92 -21.78
N CYS A 70 5.15 11.89 -21.77
CA CYS A 70 6.61 12.04 -21.80
C CYS A 70 7.10 12.84 -23.01
N PHE A 71 6.49 12.65 -24.17
CA PHE A 71 6.85 13.42 -25.38
C PHE A 71 6.36 14.86 -25.34
N SER A 72 5.29 15.14 -24.59
CA SER A 72 4.76 16.49 -24.38
C SER A 72 5.58 17.29 -23.37
N LYS A 73 6.37 16.61 -22.54
CA LYS A 73 7.19 17.18 -21.46
C LYS A 73 8.64 16.69 -21.53
N PRO A 74 9.40 17.06 -22.59
CA PRO A 74 10.76 16.59 -22.76
C PRO A 74 11.65 16.94 -21.56
N GLY A 75 12.40 15.95 -21.07
CA GLY A 75 13.31 16.11 -19.95
C GLY A 75 12.66 15.91 -18.55
N GLU A 76 11.34 15.81 -18.47
CA GLU A 76 10.66 15.49 -17.20
C GLU A 76 10.58 13.97 -16.98
N LEU A 77 10.74 13.55 -15.72
CA LEU A 77 10.49 12.19 -15.27
C LEU A 77 9.02 12.08 -14.85
N LEU A 78 8.26 11.23 -15.52
CA LEU A 78 6.84 11.02 -15.23
C LEU A 78 6.63 9.68 -14.50
N PRO A 79 5.97 9.68 -13.33
CA PRO A 79 5.75 8.46 -12.56
C PRO A 79 4.58 7.64 -13.10
N ALA A 80 4.70 6.31 -12.99
CA ALA A 80 3.60 5.38 -13.23
C ALA A 80 3.68 4.19 -12.27
N THR A 81 2.54 3.85 -11.65
CA THR A 81 2.39 2.59 -10.90
C THR A 81 1.64 1.60 -11.78
N LEU A 82 2.26 0.47 -12.08
CA LEU A 82 1.76 -0.52 -13.03
C LEU A 82 1.81 -1.93 -12.44
N ARG A 83 0.76 -2.72 -12.68
CA ARG A 83 0.75 -4.15 -12.36
C ARG A 83 1.39 -4.93 -13.51
N LYS A 84 2.30 -5.81 -13.18
CA LYS A 84 3.00 -6.70 -14.11
C LYS A 84 2.64 -8.15 -13.81
N LEU A 85 2.53 -8.99 -14.83
CA LEU A 85 2.34 -10.43 -14.68
C LEU A 85 3.47 -11.03 -13.83
N ASP A 86 3.14 -11.97 -12.91
CA ASP A 86 4.12 -12.67 -12.06
C ASP A 86 4.51 -14.06 -12.60
N GLY A 87 3.92 -14.49 -13.73
CA GLY A 87 4.11 -15.81 -14.32
C GLY A 87 3.40 -16.95 -13.61
N GLN A 88 2.66 -16.69 -12.55
CA GLN A 88 1.90 -17.67 -11.77
C GLN A 88 0.38 -17.43 -11.83
N GLY A 89 -0.05 -16.55 -12.72
CA GLY A 89 -1.45 -16.16 -12.90
C GLY A 89 -1.88 -14.99 -12.00
N GLY A 90 -0.95 -14.36 -11.30
CA GLY A 90 -1.14 -13.15 -10.50
C GLY A 90 -0.36 -11.97 -11.07
N PHE A 91 -0.18 -10.94 -10.22
CA PHE A 91 0.48 -9.69 -10.59
C PHE A 91 1.36 -9.19 -9.45
N VAL A 92 2.45 -8.56 -9.82
CA VAL A 92 3.27 -7.73 -8.94
C VAL A 92 3.03 -6.26 -9.25
N THR A 93 3.05 -5.42 -8.22
CA THR A 93 2.95 -3.96 -8.37
C THR A 93 4.34 -3.36 -8.53
N THR A 94 4.52 -2.58 -9.58
CA THR A 94 5.79 -1.93 -9.90
C THR A 94 5.64 -0.42 -9.99
N GLN A 95 6.63 0.32 -9.48
CA GLN A 95 6.72 1.77 -9.61
C GLN A 95 7.73 2.10 -10.69
N TRP A 96 7.39 3.06 -11.55
CA TRP A 96 8.20 3.48 -12.70
C TRP A 96 8.38 4.98 -12.72
N GLU A 97 9.52 5.40 -13.24
CA GLU A 97 9.79 6.73 -13.76
C GLU A 97 10.12 6.61 -15.25
N MET A 98 9.45 7.40 -16.06
CA MET A 98 9.50 7.35 -17.51
C MET A 98 9.91 8.70 -18.09
N GLN A 99 10.74 8.70 -19.13
CA GLN A 99 11.17 9.91 -19.82
C GLN A 99 11.35 9.62 -21.31
N ALA A 100 10.85 10.51 -22.15
CA ALA A 100 11.11 10.44 -23.59
C ALA A 100 12.57 10.75 -23.89
N PHE A 101 13.14 10.04 -24.87
CA PHE A 101 14.45 10.34 -25.42
C PHE A 101 14.37 10.60 -26.92
N PHE A 102 15.30 11.40 -27.40
CA PHE A 102 15.32 11.94 -28.74
C PHE A 102 16.71 11.72 -29.39
N ASP A 103 16.75 11.64 -30.70
CA ASP A 103 17.99 11.58 -31.45
C ASP A 103 18.73 12.94 -31.48
N ASP A 104 19.90 12.97 -32.12
CA ASP A 104 20.72 14.18 -32.24
C ASP A 104 20.06 15.27 -33.12
N GLN A 105 18.99 14.92 -33.85
CA GLN A 105 18.18 15.84 -34.67
C GLN A 105 16.90 16.30 -33.96
N GLY A 106 16.67 15.84 -32.71
CA GLY A 106 15.51 16.16 -31.92
C GLY A 106 14.25 15.35 -32.28
N GLN A 107 14.40 14.27 -33.08
CA GLN A 107 13.28 13.38 -33.38
C GLN A 107 13.07 12.37 -32.24
N PRO A 108 11.83 12.03 -31.87
CA PRO A 108 11.55 11.09 -30.82
C PRO A 108 12.03 9.69 -31.22
N GLU A 109 12.84 9.05 -30.36
CA GLU A 109 13.30 7.67 -30.51
C GLU A 109 12.56 6.67 -29.63
N GLY A 110 12.03 7.13 -28.46
CA GLY A 110 11.32 6.26 -27.56
C GLY A 110 11.20 6.80 -26.13
N ILE A 111 10.90 5.88 -25.21
CA ILE A 111 10.73 6.17 -23.80
C ILE A 111 11.69 5.26 -23.02
N TYR A 112 12.49 5.87 -22.16
CA TYR A 112 13.31 5.17 -21.20
C TYR A 112 12.60 5.10 -19.84
N CYS A 113 12.62 3.93 -19.20
CA CYS A 113 11.94 3.70 -17.95
C CYS A 113 12.87 3.04 -16.95
N VAL A 114 12.85 3.54 -15.72
CA VAL A 114 13.46 2.90 -14.55
C VAL A 114 12.34 2.55 -13.58
N GLY A 115 12.34 1.32 -13.09
CA GLY A 115 11.30 0.88 -12.17
C GLY A 115 11.80 -0.13 -11.16
N TYR A 116 10.97 -0.45 -10.19
CA TYR A 116 11.22 -1.47 -9.16
C TYR A 116 9.91 -2.05 -8.62
N ASN A 117 10.02 -3.23 -8.01
CA ASN A 117 8.87 -3.91 -7.41
C ASN A 117 8.53 -3.28 -6.05
N ILE A 118 7.26 -2.91 -5.87
CA ILE A 118 6.74 -2.33 -4.63
C ILE A 118 5.65 -3.21 -3.99
N THR A 119 5.47 -4.45 -4.42
CA THR A 119 4.39 -5.34 -3.97
C THR A 119 4.42 -5.51 -2.46
N GLU A 120 5.59 -5.83 -1.89
CA GLU A 120 5.74 -6.01 -0.45
C GLU A 120 5.40 -4.73 0.33
N PHE A 121 5.77 -3.56 -0.17
CA PHE A 121 5.43 -2.27 0.42
C PHE A 121 3.93 -2.03 0.42
N VAL A 122 3.26 -2.27 -0.72
CA VAL A 122 1.80 -2.09 -0.87
C VAL A 122 1.05 -3.05 0.04
N ASP A 123 1.46 -4.32 0.10
CA ASP A 123 0.86 -5.35 0.94
C ASP A 123 1.02 -5.02 2.43
N THR A 124 2.23 -4.62 2.84
CA THR A 124 2.53 -4.24 4.22
C THR A 124 1.71 -3.02 4.63
N ARG A 125 1.61 -2.02 3.78
CA ARG A 125 0.78 -0.83 4.02
C ARG A 125 -0.70 -1.19 4.15
N SER A 126 -1.21 -2.08 3.31
CA SER A 126 -2.58 -2.55 3.36
C SER A 126 -2.89 -3.32 4.64
N ARG A 127 -1.98 -4.22 5.05
CA ARG A 127 -2.10 -4.96 6.32
C ARG A 127 -2.09 -4.03 7.54
N LEU A 128 -1.20 -3.03 7.54
CA LEU A 128 -1.12 -2.04 8.61
C LEU A 128 -2.42 -1.24 8.71
N HIS A 129 -2.98 -0.82 7.57
CA HIS A 129 -4.25 -0.09 7.54
C HIS A 129 -5.42 -0.93 8.07
N LEU A 130 -5.49 -2.20 7.68
CA LEU A 130 -6.51 -3.14 8.20
C LEU A 130 -6.37 -3.34 9.71
N ALA A 131 -5.15 -3.54 10.21
CA ALA A 131 -4.89 -3.69 11.64
C ALA A 131 -5.27 -2.42 12.42
N HIS A 132 -5.00 -1.23 11.88
CA HIS A 132 -5.39 0.03 12.50
C HIS A 132 -6.92 0.18 12.58
N ASN A 133 -7.63 -0.11 11.50
CA ASN A 133 -9.10 -0.08 11.50
C ASN A 133 -9.71 -1.06 12.52
N GLN A 134 -9.12 -2.27 12.66
CA GLN A 134 -9.57 -3.24 13.67
C GLN A 134 -9.36 -2.73 15.11
N LEU A 135 -8.26 -2.04 15.37
CA LEU A 135 -8.00 -1.42 16.68
C LEU A 135 -9.00 -0.31 16.99
N ASP A 136 -9.33 0.54 15.99
CA ASP A 136 -10.33 1.60 16.13
C ASP A 136 -11.72 1.03 16.41
N ASP A 137 -12.13 -0.04 15.72
CA ASP A 137 -13.39 -0.76 15.98
C ASP A 137 -13.45 -1.33 17.39
N ILE A 138 -12.37 -1.94 17.87
CA ILE A 138 -12.27 -2.47 19.26
C ILE A 138 -12.41 -1.32 20.26
N GLY A 139 -11.72 -0.20 20.05
CA GLY A 139 -11.81 0.99 20.91
C GLY A 139 -13.23 1.55 21.01
N PHE A 140 -13.94 1.60 19.87
CA PHE A 140 -15.33 2.04 19.81
C PHE A 140 -16.27 1.09 20.57
N ILE A 141 -16.17 -0.22 20.32
CA ILE A 141 -16.99 -1.25 20.98
C ILE A 141 -16.78 -1.20 22.51
N GLN A 142 -15.53 -1.17 22.97
CA GLN A 142 -15.22 -1.10 24.41
C GLN A 142 -15.78 0.18 25.04
N SER A 143 -15.65 1.33 24.38
CA SER A 143 -16.07 2.61 24.94
C SER A 143 -17.59 2.78 25.01
N HIS A 144 -18.33 2.32 24.02
CA HIS A 144 -19.77 2.55 23.92
C HIS A 144 -20.62 1.36 24.34
N VAL A 145 -20.26 0.15 23.92
CA VAL A 145 -21.06 -1.07 24.17
C VAL A 145 -20.91 -1.53 25.62
N VAL A 146 -19.71 -1.41 26.19
CA VAL A 146 -19.46 -1.86 27.58
C VAL A 146 -19.87 -0.80 28.61
N ARG A 147 -19.69 0.48 28.33
CA ARG A 147 -20.07 1.55 29.27
C ARG A 147 -21.57 1.61 29.55
N LYS A 148 -22.43 1.35 28.57
CA LYS A 148 -23.88 1.42 28.74
C LYS A 148 -24.40 0.45 29.82
N PRO A 149 -24.13 -0.87 29.76
CA PRO A 149 -24.52 -1.79 30.81
C PRO A 149 -23.83 -1.49 32.17
N LEU A 150 -22.58 -0.98 32.13
CA LEU A 150 -21.86 -0.61 33.35
C LEU A 150 -22.52 0.58 34.05
N ALA A 151 -22.94 1.61 33.32
CA ALA A 151 -23.72 2.72 33.89
C ALA A 151 -25.07 2.25 34.49
N ASN A 152 -25.73 1.29 33.83
CA ASN A 152 -26.94 0.68 34.37
C ASN A 152 -26.70 -0.07 35.69
N ILE A 153 -25.58 -0.84 35.78
CA ILE A 153 -25.20 -1.54 37.02
C ILE A 153 -24.98 -0.53 38.15
N ILE A 154 -24.25 0.54 37.92
CA ILE A 154 -24.01 1.59 38.92
C ILE A 154 -25.35 2.20 39.37
N SER A 155 -26.21 2.60 38.42
CA SER A 155 -27.50 3.21 38.74
C SER A 155 -28.44 2.30 39.53
N LEU A 156 -28.50 0.99 39.20
CA LEU A 156 -29.30 0.00 39.93
C LEU A 156 -28.74 -0.23 41.34
N THR A 157 -27.41 -0.23 41.47
CA THR A 157 -26.77 -0.38 42.77
C THR A 157 -27.04 0.80 43.70
N ASP A 158 -27.00 2.03 43.16
CA ASP A 158 -27.35 3.26 43.86
C ASP A 158 -28.81 3.22 44.37
N LEU A 159 -29.75 2.77 43.51
CA LEU A 159 -31.17 2.62 43.88
C LEU A 159 -31.34 1.59 45.03
N ILE A 160 -30.67 0.46 44.99
CA ILE A 160 -30.70 -0.55 46.04
C ILE A 160 -30.18 0.03 47.37
N GLN A 161 -29.10 0.82 47.34
CA GLN A 161 -28.57 1.49 48.54
C GLN A 161 -29.56 2.48 49.16
N GLN A 162 -30.36 3.16 48.37
CA GLN A 162 -31.35 4.11 48.86
C GLN A 162 -32.56 3.45 49.53
N GLU A 163 -32.94 2.26 49.05
CA GLU A 163 -34.16 1.56 49.51
C GLU A 163 -33.92 0.56 50.64
N VAL A 164 -32.67 0.12 50.85
CA VAL A 164 -32.33 -0.96 51.79
C VAL A 164 -31.45 -0.43 52.91
N SER A 165 -31.93 -0.61 54.16
CA SER A 165 -31.19 -0.23 55.38
C SER A 165 -30.31 -1.35 55.95
N ASP A 166 -30.23 -2.51 55.31
CA ASP A 166 -29.40 -3.60 55.73
C ASP A 166 -27.92 -3.32 55.47
N LYS A 167 -27.13 -3.38 56.58
CA LYS A 167 -25.70 -3.05 56.49
C LYS A 167 -24.92 -3.98 55.56
N TYR A 168 -25.25 -5.28 55.54
CA TYR A 168 -24.56 -6.25 54.70
C TYR A 168 -24.81 -5.97 53.19
N ILE A 169 -26.06 -5.64 52.84
CA ILE A 169 -26.44 -5.29 51.46
C ILE A 169 -25.75 -3.98 51.04
N ASN A 170 -25.70 -2.99 51.93
CA ASN A 170 -25.00 -1.74 51.67
C ASN A 170 -23.50 -1.96 51.43
N ASP A 171 -22.84 -2.80 52.20
CA ASP A 171 -21.43 -3.15 52.02
C ASP A 171 -21.19 -3.83 50.64
N LEU A 172 -22.09 -4.73 50.23
CA LEU A 172 -22.03 -5.36 48.90
C LEU A 172 -22.22 -4.34 47.77
N CYS A 173 -23.15 -3.40 47.91
CA CYS A 173 -23.36 -2.34 46.93
C CYS A 173 -22.12 -1.46 46.78
N VAL A 174 -21.48 -1.07 47.88
CA VAL A 174 -20.20 -0.31 47.83
C VAL A 174 -19.12 -1.06 47.05
N MET A 175 -18.98 -2.37 47.28
CA MET A 175 -18.01 -3.19 46.55
C MET A 175 -18.35 -3.27 45.05
N LEU A 176 -19.64 -3.40 44.70
CA LEU A 176 -20.09 -3.46 43.31
C LEU A 176 -19.83 -2.15 42.58
N ILE A 177 -20.15 -0.99 43.17
CA ILE A 177 -19.87 0.32 42.63
C ILE A 177 -18.36 0.48 42.42
N LYS A 178 -17.55 0.14 43.42
CA LYS A 178 -16.09 0.23 43.32
C LYS A 178 -15.54 -0.57 42.12
N SER A 179 -15.95 -1.84 41.99
CA SER A 179 -15.53 -2.70 40.87
C SER A 179 -16.00 -2.17 39.52
N SER A 180 -17.20 -1.56 39.47
CA SER A 180 -17.73 -0.96 38.25
C SER A 180 -16.94 0.28 37.82
N VAL A 181 -16.54 1.11 38.77
CA VAL A 181 -15.69 2.28 38.51
C VAL A 181 -14.30 1.87 38.02
N GLU A 182 -13.68 0.89 38.69
CA GLU A 182 -12.39 0.33 38.27
C GLU A 182 -12.44 -0.23 36.83
N LEU A 183 -13.54 -0.88 36.45
CA LEU A 183 -13.75 -1.38 35.10
C LEU A 183 -13.90 -0.23 34.07
N ASP A 184 -14.65 0.84 34.42
CA ASP A 184 -14.79 2.02 33.51
C ASP A 184 -13.45 2.73 33.30
N GLU A 185 -12.62 2.83 34.35
CA GLU A 185 -11.27 3.39 34.24
C GLU A 185 -10.37 2.54 33.33
N ALA A 186 -10.39 1.22 33.48
CA ALA A 186 -9.65 0.31 32.64
C ALA A 186 -10.07 0.40 31.16
N ILE A 187 -11.36 0.52 30.88
CA ILE A 187 -11.90 0.71 29.53
C ILE A 187 -11.44 2.04 28.94
N LYS A 188 -11.47 3.13 29.73
CA LYS A 188 -10.95 4.45 29.30
C LYS A 188 -9.46 4.39 28.94
N ASP A 189 -8.67 3.72 29.77
CA ASP A 189 -7.23 3.59 29.54
C ASP A 189 -6.90 2.80 28.26
N ILE A 190 -7.66 1.74 27.97
CA ILE A 190 -7.52 0.99 26.73
C ILE A 190 -7.90 1.87 25.54
N SER A 191 -9.04 2.56 25.59
CA SER A 191 -9.51 3.45 24.53
C SER A 191 -8.50 4.56 24.21
N ASN A 192 -7.88 5.17 25.24
CA ASN A 192 -6.88 6.21 25.07
C ASN A 192 -5.56 5.72 24.48
N LYS A 193 -5.24 4.43 24.62
CA LYS A 193 -4.03 3.81 24.04
C LYS A 193 -4.23 3.38 22.59
N THR A 194 -5.47 3.09 22.18
CA THR A 194 -5.80 2.70 20.81
C THR A 194 -5.98 3.88 19.87
N THR A 195 -6.19 5.11 20.39
CA THR A 195 -6.44 6.33 19.60
C THR A 195 -5.17 7.19 19.38
N LYS A 196 -3.99 6.71 19.79
CA LYS A 196 -2.68 7.33 19.53
C LYS A 196 -1.89 6.57 18.49
#